data_cc84ef29495e61cc98d654dfdc500b95
#
_entry.id   cc84ef29495e61cc98d654dfdc500b95
#
_cell.length_a   1.000
_cell.length_b   1.000
_cell.length_c   1.000
_cell.angle_alpha   90.00
_cell.angle_beta   90.00
_cell.angle_gamma   90.00
#
_symmetry.space_group_name_H-M   'P 1'
#
loop_
_entity.id
_entity.type
_entity.pdbx_description
1 polymer ?
#
loop_
_entity_poly.entity_id
_entity_poly.type
_entity_poly.pdbx_seq_one_letter_code
_entity_poly.pdbx_strand_id
1 'polypeptide(L)'
;MTRPVPARTWLGALIIVVSQGATLARIEPFYSWHTPTAWTGYILAVDGLVWKRRGSSWLSDARAEMLFVAFVSVPLWVVFELYNKYSIHNWHYIGLPESIPLRYFGYAWSFATILPALFETGDLISSLRDRRAPMDRAAAPPRHKPGPLGWLSVLAGALMLAVPILYPSPYLAAPVFLGFAFLLDPLNAMTGAESILGDLRLRHYGRLINLLLAGLVCGFAWELWNYRAGGKWIYSVPILPNLRLFEMPLPGYLGFPPFAVECFVMYIWVRAFIWRSAARPVSI
;
A
#
# COMPACT_ATOMS: atom_id res chain seq x y z
N MET A 1 26.36 -1.96 -19.36
CA MET A 1 26.86 -0.83 -18.53
C MET A 1 25.99 -0.74 -17.28
N THR A 2 26.60 -0.64 -16.09
CA THR A 2 25.88 -0.42 -14.84
C THR A 2 25.54 1.05 -14.69
N ARG A 3 24.24 1.40 -14.61
CA ARG A 3 23.83 2.80 -14.39
C ARG A 3 24.30 3.30 -13.02
N PRO A 4 24.70 4.58 -12.88
CA PRO A 4 25.04 5.16 -11.57
C PRO A 4 23.80 5.17 -10.65
N VAL A 5 24.02 5.18 -9.36
CA VAL A 5 22.95 5.38 -8.37
C VAL A 5 22.48 6.83 -8.44
N PRO A 6 21.20 7.12 -8.70
CA PRO A 6 20.74 8.49 -8.79
C PRO A 6 20.77 9.21 -7.42
N ALA A 7 20.93 10.52 -7.45
CA ALA A 7 21.04 11.36 -6.23
C ALA A 7 19.83 11.18 -5.28
N ARG A 8 18.62 10.96 -5.81
CA ARG A 8 17.42 10.75 -5.00
C ARG A 8 17.49 9.51 -4.12
N THR A 9 18.24 8.45 -4.53
CA THR A 9 18.47 7.28 -3.67
C THR A 9 19.22 7.68 -2.40
N TRP A 10 20.28 8.44 -2.55
CA TRP A 10 21.08 8.92 -1.43
C TRP A 10 20.34 9.93 -0.56
N LEU A 11 19.56 10.82 -1.20
CA LEU A 11 18.68 11.74 -0.49
C LEU A 11 17.64 10.98 0.35
N GLY A 12 17.00 9.96 -0.23
CA GLY A 12 16.02 9.13 0.46
C GLY A 12 16.66 8.39 1.65
N ALA A 13 17.85 7.80 1.46
CA ALA A 13 18.59 7.15 2.53
C ALA A 13 18.97 8.14 3.64
N LEU A 14 19.42 9.35 3.28
CA LEU A 14 19.75 10.41 4.24
C LEU A 14 18.52 10.84 5.06
N ILE A 15 17.36 11.03 4.40
CA ILE A 15 16.09 11.36 5.07
C ILE A 15 15.74 10.28 6.11
N ILE A 16 15.84 9.00 5.77
CA ILE A 16 15.57 7.91 6.70
C ILE A 16 16.53 7.96 7.90
N VAL A 17 17.82 8.08 7.64
CA VAL A 17 18.86 8.08 8.71
C VAL A 17 18.68 9.27 9.63
N VAL A 18 18.49 10.48 9.07
CA VAL A 18 18.29 11.71 9.85
C VAL A 18 17.00 11.62 10.66
N SER A 19 15.89 11.22 10.04
CA SER A 19 14.62 11.07 10.73
C SER A 19 14.69 10.02 11.84
N GLN A 20 15.34 8.88 11.59
CA GLN A 20 15.50 7.83 12.61
C GLN A 20 16.38 8.32 13.78
N GLY A 21 17.51 8.96 13.50
CA GLY A 21 18.38 9.52 14.54
C GLY A 21 17.71 10.60 15.37
N ALA A 22 17.00 11.52 14.72
CA ALA A 22 16.25 12.59 15.38
C ALA A 22 15.09 12.03 16.23
N THR A 23 14.41 10.98 15.75
CA THR A 23 13.34 10.30 16.50
C THR A 23 13.88 9.62 17.76
N LEU A 24 15.03 8.94 17.67
CA LEU A 24 15.67 8.34 18.84
C LEU A 24 16.09 9.39 19.88
N ALA A 25 16.50 10.56 19.40
CA ALA A 25 16.84 11.72 20.25
C ALA A 25 15.62 12.56 20.66
N ARG A 26 14.40 12.18 20.23
CA ARG A 26 13.12 12.89 20.46
C ARG A 26 13.13 14.35 19.97
N ILE A 27 13.80 14.61 18.84
CA ILE A 27 13.90 15.95 18.26
C ILE A 27 12.71 16.19 17.33
N GLU A 28 11.95 17.27 17.59
CA GLU A 28 10.89 17.72 16.71
C GLU A 28 11.45 18.47 15.47
N PRO A 29 10.74 18.45 14.34
CA PRO A 29 9.43 17.80 14.09
C PRO A 29 9.52 16.31 13.73
N PHE A 30 10.71 15.73 13.68
CA PHE A 30 10.95 14.35 13.28
C PHE A 30 10.31 13.34 14.23
N TYR A 31 10.30 13.64 15.54
CA TYR A 31 9.72 12.73 16.52
C TYR A 31 8.23 12.52 16.30
N SER A 32 7.44 13.60 16.10
CA SER A 32 6.00 13.52 15.84
C SER A 32 5.68 13.00 14.44
N TRP A 33 6.50 13.31 13.43
CA TRP A 33 6.24 12.96 12.02
C TRP A 33 7.28 11.99 11.45
N HIS A 34 7.79 11.09 12.29
CA HIS A 34 8.77 10.10 11.87
C HIS A 34 8.25 9.24 10.73
N THR A 35 7.07 8.66 10.91
CA THR A 35 6.48 7.72 9.95
C THR A 35 6.36 8.31 8.53
N PRO A 36 5.68 9.45 8.29
CA PRO A 36 5.59 10.00 6.93
C PRO A 36 6.94 10.47 6.38
N THR A 37 7.84 10.95 7.24
CA THR A 37 9.18 11.36 6.82
C THR A 37 10.01 10.17 6.34
N ALA A 38 10.04 9.08 7.13
CA ALA A 38 10.76 7.86 6.77
C ALA A 38 10.20 7.23 5.49
N TRP A 39 8.87 7.21 5.32
CA TRP A 39 8.24 6.71 4.09
C TRP A 39 8.56 7.56 2.88
N THR A 40 8.61 8.88 3.01
CA THR A 40 9.04 9.77 1.92
C THR A 40 10.47 9.45 1.50
N GLY A 41 11.37 9.29 2.47
CA GLY A 41 12.74 8.86 2.21
C GLY A 41 12.82 7.49 1.54
N TYR A 42 12.02 6.53 1.99
CA TYR A 42 11.95 5.18 1.43
C TYR A 42 11.51 5.19 -0.05
N ILE A 43 10.41 5.87 -0.36
CA ILE A 43 9.90 6.00 -1.73
C ILE A 43 10.98 6.56 -2.66
N LEU A 44 11.66 7.64 -2.26
CA LEU A 44 12.75 8.22 -3.04
C LEU A 44 13.92 7.25 -3.24
N ALA A 45 14.31 6.53 -2.18
CA ALA A 45 15.41 5.58 -2.22
C ALA A 45 15.08 4.41 -3.14
N VAL A 46 13.89 3.82 -2.99
CA VAL A 46 13.45 2.66 -3.77
C VAL A 46 13.27 3.01 -5.23
N ASP A 47 12.62 4.14 -5.55
CA ASP A 47 12.47 4.62 -6.93
C ASP A 47 13.83 4.76 -7.64
N GLY A 48 14.83 5.30 -6.95
CA GLY A 48 16.17 5.40 -7.49
C GLY A 48 16.85 4.05 -7.71
N LEU A 49 16.60 3.05 -6.85
CA LEU A 49 17.09 1.68 -7.03
C LEU A 49 16.41 1.00 -8.22
N VAL A 50 15.10 1.17 -8.40
CA VAL A 50 14.35 0.69 -9.57
C VAL A 50 14.91 1.29 -10.84
N TRP A 51 15.10 2.61 -10.88
CA TRP A 51 15.71 3.29 -12.01
C TRP A 51 17.12 2.78 -12.34
N LYS A 52 17.96 2.59 -11.33
CA LYS A 52 19.31 2.01 -11.53
C LYS A 52 19.26 0.66 -12.22
N ARG A 53 18.27 -0.15 -11.88
CA ARG A 53 18.13 -1.52 -12.42
C ARG A 53 17.51 -1.56 -13.81
N ARG A 54 16.41 -0.81 -14.02
CA ARG A 54 15.61 -0.84 -15.26
C ARG A 54 15.90 0.31 -16.21
N GLY A 55 16.33 1.46 -15.72
CA GLY A 55 16.48 2.71 -16.48
C GLY A 55 15.17 3.49 -16.60
N SER A 56 14.14 3.05 -15.94
CA SER A 56 12.83 3.69 -15.82
C SER A 56 12.31 3.53 -14.41
N SER A 57 11.51 4.47 -13.93
CA SER A 57 10.86 4.45 -12.62
C SER A 57 9.67 5.40 -12.59
N TRP A 58 8.86 5.34 -11.54
CA TRP A 58 7.70 6.22 -11.40
C TRP A 58 8.09 7.70 -11.39
N LEU A 59 9.07 8.09 -10.57
CA LEU A 59 9.49 9.49 -10.47
C LEU A 59 10.28 9.99 -11.70
N SER A 60 10.83 9.10 -12.51
CA SER A 60 11.51 9.50 -13.75
C SER A 60 10.55 9.64 -14.93
N ASP A 61 9.64 8.68 -15.10
CA ASP A 61 8.91 8.48 -16.34
C ASP A 61 7.39 8.64 -16.20
N ALA A 62 6.86 8.60 -14.96
CA ALA A 62 5.44 8.60 -14.67
C ALA A 62 5.06 9.48 -13.47
N ARG A 63 5.70 10.64 -13.32
CA ARG A 63 5.52 11.54 -12.14
C ARG A 63 4.06 11.92 -11.89
N ALA A 64 3.31 12.25 -12.96
CA ALA A 64 1.91 12.62 -12.83
C ALA A 64 1.07 11.45 -12.27
N GLU A 65 1.36 10.22 -12.71
CA GLU A 65 0.70 9.03 -12.20
C GLU A 65 1.11 8.75 -10.74
N MET A 66 2.39 8.91 -10.39
CA MET A 66 2.84 8.78 -9.01
C MET A 66 2.15 9.77 -8.06
N LEU A 67 2.00 11.03 -8.49
CA LEU A 67 1.25 12.03 -7.74
C LEU A 67 -0.23 11.64 -7.62
N PHE A 68 -0.81 11.07 -8.66
CA PHE A 68 -2.18 10.57 -8.63
C PHE A 68 -2.31 9.36 -7.68
N VAL A 69 -1.36 8.43 -7.68
CA VAL A 69 -1.28 7.32 -6.71
C VAL A 69 -1.25 7.85 -5.28
N ALA A 70 -0.39 8.83 -5.00
CA ALA A 70 -0.30 9.44 -3.67
C ALA A 70 -1.60 10.16 -3.27
N PHE A 71 -2.24 10.87 -4.20
CA PHE A 71 -3.52 11.54 -3.97
C PHE A 71 -4.64 10.54 -3.68
N VAL A 72 -4.76 9.48 -4.48
CA VAL A 72 -5.78 8.42 -4.30
C VAL A 72 -5.53 7.60 -3.04
N SER A 73 -4.28 7.44 -2.63
CA SER A 73 -3.90 6.74 -1.40
C SER A 73 -4.60 7.29 -0.16
N VAL A 74 -4.80 8.62 -0.09
CA VAL A 74 -5.44 9.27 1.07
C VAL A 74 -6.89 8.81 1.25
N PRO A 75 -7.82 9.02 0.30
CA PRO A 75 -9.20 8.58 0.46
C PRO A 75 -9.34 7.06 0.55
N LEU A 76 -8.48 6.27 -0.10
CA LEU A 76 -8.53 4.82 0.03
C LEU A 76 -8.20 4.38 1.47
N TRP A 77 -7.18 4.97 2.11
CA TRP A 77 -6.90 4.65 3.50
C TRP A 77 -7.98 5.18 4.45
N VAL A 78 -8.58 6.34 4.17
CA VAL A 78 -9.71 6.86 4.97
C VAL A 78 -10.87 5.86 5.02
N VAL A 79 -11.10 5.05 3.99
CA VAL A 79 -12.10 3.97 4.05
C VAL A 79 -11.78 2.99 5.18
N PHE A 80 -10.51 2.56 5.33
CA PHE A 80 -10.10 1.67 6.43
C PHE A 80 -10.19 2.35 7.80
N GLU A 81 -9.88 3.65 7.89
CA GLU A 81 -10.08 4.44 9.11
C GLU A 81 -11.57 4.50 9.52
N LEU A 82 -12.47 4.62 8.55
CA LEU A 82 -13.92 4.58 8.82
C LEU A 82 -14.34 3.19 9.34
N TYR A 83 -13.87 2.10 8.72
CA TYR A 83 -14.09 0.75 9.24
C TYR A 83 -13.51 0.60 10.64
N ASN A 84 -12.30 1.09 10.89
CA ASN A 84 -11.70 1.04 12.21
C ASN A 84 -12.55 1.79 13.23
N LYS A 85 -12.97 3.00 12.90
CA LYS A 85 -13.73 3.87 13.82
C LYS A 85 -15.10 3.31 14.16
N TYR A 86 -15.82 2.71 13.20
CA TYR A 86 -17.23 2.37 13.37
C TYR A 86 -17.50 0.86 13.48
N SER A 87 -16.51 0.01 13.15
CA SER A 87 -16.74 -1.43 13.03
C SER A 87 -15.74 -2.29 13.80
N ILE A 88 -14.44 -2.15 13.51
CA ILE A 88 -13.45 -3.12 14.00
C ILE A 88 -12.67 -2.65 15.22
N HIS A 89 -12.47 -1.35 15.44
CA HIS A 89 -11.79 -0.75 16.61
C HIS A 89 -10.41 -1.37 16.93
N ASN A 90 -9.62 -1.71 15.89
CA ASN A 90 -8.38 -2.48 16.07
C ASN A 90 -7.13 -1.64 16.26
N TRP A 91 -7.22 -0.32 16.06
CA TRP A 91 -6.11 0.61 16.36
C TRP A 91 -6.61 1.99 16.76
N HIS A 92 -5.77 2.69 17.47
CA HIS A 92 -5.96 4.10 17.83
C HIS A 92 -4.62 4.83 17.79
N TYR A 93 -4.68 6.16 17.69
CA TYR A 93 -3.49 7.01 17.61
C TYR A 93 -3.20 7.67 18.94
N ILE A 94 -1.91 7.78 19.28
CA ILE A 94 -1.40 8.48 20.45
C ILE A 94 -0.28 9.44 20.06
N GLY A 95 0.03 10.43 20.91
CA GLY A 95 1.13 11.36 20.71
C GLY A 95 1.00 12.27 19.48
N LEU A 96 -0.23 12.47 19.00
CA LEU A 96 -0.47 13.33 17.85
C LEU A 96 -0.36 14.81 18.23
N PRO A 97 0.03 15.70 17.28
CA PRO A 97 0.03 17.14 17.51
C PRO A 97 -1.31 17.65 18.05
N GLU A 98 -1.29 18.55 19.02
CA GLU A 98 -2.50 19.18 19.59
C GLU A 98 -3.22 20.05 18.55
N SER A 99 -2.45 20.73 17.69
CA SER A 99 -2.99 21.55 16.60
C SER A 99 -3.73 20.67 15.59
N ILE A 100 -5.03 20.91 15.46
CA ILE A 100 -5.91 20.18 14.52
C ILE A 100 -5.41 20.26 13.08
N PRO A 101 -5.03 21.43 12.52
CA PRO A 101 -4.48 21.50 11.17
C PRO A 101 -3.21 20.66 10.98
N LEU A 102 -2.27 20.69 11.94
CA LEU A 102 -1.04 19.90 11.86
C LEU A 102 -1.33 18.39 11.96
N ARG A 103 -2.31 18.00 12.77
CA ARG A 103 -2.74 16.60 12.87
C ARG A 103 -3.29 16.08 11.54
N TYR A 104 -4.21 16.83 10.91
CA TYR A 104 -4.76 16.45 9.60
C TYR A 104 -3.72 16.49 8.48
N PHE A 105 -2.79 17.44 8.53
CA PHE A 105 -1.65 17.44 7.62
C PHE A 105 -0.80 16.17 7.78
N GLY A 106 -0.49 15.76 9.01
CA GLY A 106 0.24 14.54 9.30
C GLY A 106 -0.49 13.28 8.80
N TYR A 107 -1.80 13.20 8.99
CA TYR A 107 -2.61 12.11 8.43
C TYR A 107 -2.58 12.09 6.91
N ALA A 108 -2.84 13.22 6.25
CA ALA A 108 -2.82 13.30 4.79
C ALA A 108 -1.45 12.91 4.22
N TRP A 109 -0.36 13.40 4.83
CA TRP A 109 1.00 13.02 4.43
C TRP A 109 1.27 11.53 4.63
N SER A 110 0.96 10.97 5.81
CA SER A 110 1.16 9.55 6.09
C SER A 110 0.36 8.67 5.12
N PHE A 111 -0.91 8.98 4.92
CA PHE A 111 -1.79 8.20 4.04
C PHE A 111 -1.38 8.31 2.57
N ALA A 112 -0.87 9.48 2.13
CA ALA A 112 -0.36 9.67 0.79
C ALA A 112 0.87 8.80 0.46
N THR A 113 1.58 8.26 1.45
CA THR A 113 2.75 7.41 1.23
C THR A 113 2.42 5.92 1.12
N ILE A 114 1.21 5.47 1.47
CA ILE A 114 0.87 4.04 1.57
C ILE A 114 0.96 3.35 0.20
N LEU A 115 0.14 3.77 -0.77
CA LEU A 115 0.16 3.18 -2.10
C LEU A 115 1.50 3.37 -2.83
N PRO A 116 2.11 4.57 -2.84
CA PRO A 116 3.44 4.75 -3.42
C PRO A 116 4.48 3.78 -2.86
N ALA A 117 4.52 3.59 -1.54
CA ALA A 117 5.46 2.67 -0.92
C ALA A 117 5.24 1.21 -1.36
N LEU A 118 3.99 0.74 -1.40
CA LEU A 118 3.65 -0.60 -1.84
C LEU A 118 4.04 -0.82 -3.31
N PHE A 119 3.73 0.14 -4.18
CA PHE A 119 3.98 0.01 -5.62
C PHE A 119 5.47 0.10 -5.95
N GLU A 120 6.20 1.02 -5.34
CA GLU A 120 7.67 1.09 -5.49
C GLU A 120 8.36 -0.18 -4.98
N THR A 121 7.89 -0.73 -3.86
CA THR A 121 8.43 -1.99 -3.33
C THR A 121 8.14 -3.16 -4.26
N GLY A 122 6.92 -3.25 -4.80
CA GLY A 122 6.53 -4.24 -5.79
C GLY A 122 7.39 -4.16 -7.06
N ASP A 123 7.63 -2.93 -7.55
CA ASP A 123 8.51 -2.67 -8.69
C ASP A 123 9.96 -3.06 -8.41
N LEU A 124 10.48 -2.76 -7.23
CA LEU A 124 11.82 -3.17 -6.83
C LEU A 124 11.93 -4.70 -6.83
N ILE A 125 10.98 -5.40 -6.20
CA ILE A 125 10.93 -6.87 -6.14
C ILE A 125 10.85 -7.45 -7.55
N SER A 126 9.96 -6.92 -8.39
CA SER A 126 9.84 -7.29 -9.79
C SER A 126 11.19 -7.12 -10.53
N SER A 127 11.87 -5.98 -10.33
CA SER A 127 13.18 -5.72 -10.94
C SER A 127 14.30 -6.64 -10.45
N LEU A 128 14.18 -7.17 -9.23
CA LEU A 128 15.12 -8.14 -8.66
C LEU A 128 14.93 -9.54 -9.25
N ARG A 129 13.68 -9.91 -9.53
CA ARG A 129 13.32 -11.21 -10.12
C ARG A 129 13.61 -11.25 -11.62
N ASP A 130 13.32 -10.17 -12.35
CA ASP A 130 13.63 -10.05 -13.77
C ASP A 130 14.06 -8.61 -14.13
N ARG A 131 15.35 -8.46 -14.46
CA ARG A 131 15.90 -7.16 -14.89
C ARG A 131 15.35 -6.69 -16.24
N ARG A 132 14.86 -7.62 -17.07
CA ARG A 132 14.38 -7.37 -18.43
C ARG A 132 12.87 -7.23 -18.45
N ALA A 133 12.18 -7.57 -17.35
CA ALA A 133 10.77 -7.26 -17.27
C ALA A 133 10.66 -5.73 -17.44
N PRO A 134 10.28 -5.24 -18.63
CA PRO A 134 10.09 -3.82 -18.81
C PRO A 134 9.04 -3.39 -17.78
N MET A 135 8.96 -2.09 -17.52
CA MET A 135 7.70 -1.49 -17.08
C MET A 135 6.72 -1.74 -18.23
N ASP A 136 6.36 -3.01 -18.44
CA ASP A 136 5.75 -3.43 -19.67
C ASP A 136 4.33 -2.94 -19.70
N ARG A 137 4.13 -2.12 -20.66
CA ARG A 137 2.89 -1.80 -21.31
C ARG A 137 2.26 -3.09 -21.83
N ALA A 138 1.89 -4.01 -20.94
CA ALA A 138 1.03 -5.08 -21.33
C ALA A 138 -0.17 -4.44 -21.99
N ALA A 139 -0.48 -4.84 -23.20
CA ALA A 139 -1.71 -4.42 -23.87
C ALA A 139 -2.85 -4.57 -22.85
N ALA A 140 -3.78 -3.60 -22.82
CA ALA A 140 -4.91 -3.65 -21.92
C ALA A 140 -5.47 -5.09 -21.91
N PRO A 141 -5.59 -5.74 -20.75
CA PRO A 141 -6.01 -7.13 -20.71
C PRO A 141 -7.38 -7.27 -21.38
N PRO A 142 -7.63 -8.36 -22.08
CA PRO A 142 -8.93 -8.55 -22.72
C PRO A 142 -10.04 -8.52 -21.65
N ARG A 143 -11.14 -7.85 -21.98
CA ARG A 143 -12.31 -7.82 -21.10
C ARG A 143 -12.84 -9.23 -20.88
N HIS A 144 -12.96 -9.63 -19.64
CA HIS A 144 -13.49 -10.93 -19.26
C HIS A 144 -14.76 -10.77 -18.44
N LYS A 145 -15.87 -11.34 -18.93
CA LYS A 145 -17.05 -11.50 -18.06
C LYS A 145 -16.69 -12.45 -16.91
N PRO A 146 -17.01 -12.11 -15.65
CA PRO A 146 -16.83 -13.05 -14.56
C PRO A 146 -17.67 -14.29 -14.82
N GLY A 147 -17.02 -15.46 -14.77
CA GLY A 147 -17.78 -16.71 -14.69
C GLY A 147 -18.47 -16.84 -13.32
N PRO A 148 -19.14 -17.96 -13.05
CA PRO A 148 -19.82 -18.17 -11.75
C PRO A 148 -18.93 -17.93 -10.54
N LEU A 149 -17.67 -18.34 -10.57
CA LEU A 149 -16.69 -18.08 -9.50
C LEU A 149 -16.37 -16.59 -9.34
N GLY A 150 -16.33 -15.82 -10.42
CA GLY A 150 -16.13 -14.38 -10.34
C GLY A 150 -17.30 -13.66 -9.67
N TRP A 151 -18.53 -14.06 -9.98
CA TRP A 151 -19.72 -13.53 -9.32
C TRP A 151 -19.83 -13.97 -7.85
N LEU A 152 -19.43 -15.20 -7.54
CA LEU A 152 -19.31 -15.66 -6.16
C LEU A 152 -18.29 -14.83 -5.38
N SER A 153 -17.14 -14.49 -6.00
CA SER A 153 -16.15 -13.58 -5.42
C SER A 153 -16.74 -12.19 -5.13
N VAL A 154 -17.46 -11.61 -6.10
CA VAL A 154 -18.14 -10.30 -5.91
C VAL A 154 -19.12 -10.36 -4.74
N LEU A 155 -19.94 -11.40 -4.66
CA LEU A 155 -20.87 -11.58 -3.56
C LEU A 155 -20.15 -11.75 -2.22
N ALA A 156 -19.11 -12.59 -2.18
CA ALA A 156 -18.31 -12.80 -0.98
C ALA A 156 -17.66 -11.48 -0.52
N GLY A 157 -17.05 -10.72 -1.44
CA GLY A 157 -16.48 -9.41 -1.12
C GLY A 157 -17.52 -8.41 -0.59
N ALA A 158 -18.70 -8.37 -1.22
CA ALA A 158 -19.79 -7.52 -0.73
C ALA A 158 -20.22 -7.91 0.69
N LEU A 159 -20.35 -9.20 0.99
CA LEU A 159 -20.66 -9.69 2.34
C LEU A 159 -19.52 -9.39 3.33
N MET A 160 -18.27 -9.61 2.95
CA MET A 160 -17.09 -9.30 3.77
C MET A 160 -17.04 -7.83 4.20
N LEU A 161 -17.50 -6.92 3.34
CA LEU A 161 -17.56 -5.48 3.62
C LEU A 161 -18.84 -5.07 4.36
N ALA A 162 -19.98 -5.68 4.06
CA ALA A 162 -21.25 -5.32 4.68
C ALA A 162 -21.38 -5.84 6.12
N VAL A 163 -20.94 -7.09 6.37
CA VAL A 163 -21.10 -7.73 7.69
C VAL A 163 -20.42 -6.95 8.81
N PRO A 164 -19.18 -6.42 8.68
CA PRO A 164 -18.58 -5.61 9.74
C PRO A 164 -19.33 -4.31 10.03
N ILE A 165 -20.03 -3.73 9.04
CA ILE A 165 -20.85 -2.53 9.24
C ILE A 165 -22.13 -2.87 10.02
N LEU A 166 -22.76 -4.00 9.68
CA LEU A 166 -24.02 -4.44 10.32
C LEU A 166 -23.80 -5.02 11.71
N TYR A 167 -22.67 -5.68 11.92
CA TYR A 167 -22.30 -6.37 13.15
C TYR A 167 -20.87 -5.99 13.56
N PRO A 168 -20.67 -4.79 14.12
CA PRO A 168 -19.35 -4.32 14.53
C PRO A 168 -18.64 -5.28 15.48
N SER A 169 -17.40 -5.68 15.15
CA SER A 169 -16.60 -6.59 15.95
C SER A 169 -15.12 -6.49 15.63
N PRO A 170 -14.23 -6.48 16.63
CA PRO A 170 -12.78 -6.44 16.41
C PRO A 170 -12.24 -7.74 15.75
N TYR A 171 -13.01 -8.81 15.71
CA TYR A 171 -12.64 -10.06 15.01
C TYR A 171 -12.88 -10.00 13.50
N LEU A 172 -13.57 -8.99 13.01
CA LEU A 172 -13.91 -8.84 11.58
C LEU A 172 -12.89 -8.00 10.77
N ALA A 173 -11.66 -7.86 11.27
CA ALA A 173 -10.61 -7.18 10.51
C ALA A 173 -10.25 -7.90 9.20
N ALA A 174 -10.08 -9.23 9.24
CA ALA A 174 -9.71 -9.99 8.05
C ALA A 174 -10.72 -9.83 6.89
N PRO A 175 -12.05 -9.91 7.09
CA PRO A 175 -13.02 -9.53 6.07
C PRO A 175 -12.82 -8.13 5.49
N VAL A 176 -12.55 -7.13 6.32
CA VAL A 176 -12.34 -5.75 5.85
C VAL A 176 -11.10 -5.65 4.97
N PHE A 177 -9.99 -6.31 5.34
CA PHE A 177 -8.71 -6.29 4.62
C PHE A 177 -8.61 -7.30 3.47
N LEU A 178 -9.71 -7.91 3.05
CA LEU A 178 -9.82 -8.81 1.90
C LEU A 178 -10.99 -8.44 1.00
N GLY A 179 -12.01 -7.79 1.55
CA GLY A 179 -13.31 -7.61 0.93
C GLY A 179 -13.26 -6.82 -0.38
N PHE A 180 -12.47 -5.75 -0.43
CA PHE A 180 -12.33 -4.96 -1.67
C PHE A 180 -11.60 -5.74 -2.76
N ALA A 181 -10.64 -6.59 -2.44
CA ALA A 181 -9.98 -7.44 -3.42
C ALA A 181 -10.98 -8.42 -4.04
N PHE A 182 -11.77 -9.11 -3.22
CA PHE A 182 -12.80 -10.04 -3.70
C PHE A 182 -13.91 -9.35 -4.48
N LEU A 183 -14.33 -8.15 -4.06
CA LEU A 183 -15.39 -7.38 -4.70
C LEU A 183 -14.94 -6.79 -6.04
N LEU A 184 -13.80 -6.08 -6.06
CA LEU A 184 -13.42 -5.20 -7.15
C LEU A 184 -12.57 -5.89 -8.22
N ASP A 185 -11.78 -6.92 -7.88
CA ASP A 185 -10.88 -7.54 -8.86
C ASP A 185 -11.62 -8.19 -10.04
N PRO A 186 -12.72 -8.95 -9.82
CA PRO A 186 -13.52 -9.44 -10.94
C PRO A 186 -14.18 -8.33 -11.77
N LEU A 187 -14.55 -7.21 -11.11
CA LEU A 187 -15.11 -6.04 -11.79
C LEU A 187 -14.06 -5.30 -12.62
N ASN A 188 -12.81 -5.20 -12.13
CA ASN A 188 -11.70 -4.70 -12.91
C ASN A 188 -11.49 -5.52 -14.19
N ALA A 189 -11.52 -6.85 -14.10
CA ALA A 189 -11.43 -7.74 -15.26
C ALA A 189 -12.55 -7.51 -16.29
N MET A 190 -13.77 -7.18 -15.82
CA MET A 190 -14.91 -6.86 -16.70
C MET A 190 -14.70 -5.55 -17.47
N THR A 191 -14.08 -4.56 -16.87
CA THR A 191 -13.84 -3.26 -17.52
C THR A 191 -12.67 -3.31 -18.49
N GLY A 192 -11.87 -4.39 -18.48
CA GLY A 192 -10.61 -4.50 -19.21
C GLY A 192 -9.45 -3.77 -18.52
N ALA A 193 -9.61 -3.46 -17.24
CA ALA A 193 -8.53 -2.99 -16.39
C ALA A 193 -7.67 -4.18 -15.90
N GLU A 194 -6.50 -3.86 -15.36
CA GLU A 194 -5.64 -4.88 -14.76
C GLU A 194 -6.35 -5.57 -13.59
N SER A 195 -6.18 -6.87 -13.46
CA SER A 195 -6.76 -7.66 -12.38
C SER A 195 -5.89 -8.86 -12.04
N ILE A 196 -5.88 -9.23 -10.79
CA ILE A 196 -5.20 -10.46 -10.34
C ILE A 196 -5.87 -11.68 -10.94
N LEU A 197 -7.20 -11.71 -11.01
CA LEU A 197 -7.95 -12.79 -11.64
C LEU A 197 -7.60 -12.94 -13.13
N GLY A 198 -7.43 -11.81 -13.84
CA GLY A 198 -6.99 -11.81 -15.25
C GLY A 198 -5.59 -12.41 -15.40
N ASP A 199 -4.65 -12.00 -14.56
CA ASP A 199 -3.29 -12.52 -14.56
C ASP A 199 -3.26 -14.01 -14.25
N LEU A 200 -3.99 -14.47 -13.24
CA LEU A 200 -4.05 -15.89 -12.85
C LEU A 200 -4.63 -16.78 -13.96
N ARG A 201 -5.62 -16.30 -14.71
CA ARG A 201 -6.18 -17.01 -15.88
C ARG A 201 -5.13 -17.18 -16.99
N LEU A 202 -4.24 -16.21 -17.14
CA LEU A 202 -3.11 -16.26 -18.09
C LEU A 202 -1.89 -16.98 -17.51
N ARG A 203 -1.98 -17.52 -16.29
CA ARG A 203 -0.87 -18.13 -15.53
C ARG A 203 0.28 -17.17 -15.26
N HIS A 204 -0.01 -15.87 -15.15
CA HIS A 204 0.95 -14.83 -14.81
C HIS A 204 0.90 -14.55 -13.30
N TYR A 205 1.75 -15.19 -12.53
CA TYR A 205 1.77 -15.07 -11.06
C TYR A 205 2.65 -13.92 -10.56
N GLY A 206 3.38 -13.26 -11.45
CA GLY A 206 4.42 -12.27 -11.10
C GLY A 206 3.89 -11.14 -10.23
N ARG A 207 2.83 -10.47 -10.67
CA ARG A 207 2.20 -9.35 -9.95
C ARG A 207 1.71 -9.76 -8.56
N LEU A 208 0.97 -10.85 -8.47
CA LEU A 208 0.49 -11.35 -7.19
C LEU A 208 1.63 -11.60 -6.21
N ILE A 209 2.69 -12.29 -6.64
CA ILE A 209 3.85 -12.58 -5.79
C ILE A 209 4.55 -11.28 -5.38
N ASN A 210 4.73 -10.33 -6.30
CA ASN A 210 5.40 -9.07 -6.01
C ASN A 210 4.59 -8.24 -4.99
N LEU A 211 3.26 -8.19 -5.12
CA LEU A 211 2.38 -7.50 -4.17
C LEU A 211 2.39 -8.16 -2.79
N LEU A 212 2.31 -9.49 -2.71
CA LEU A 212 2.35 -10.20 -1.44
C LEU A 212 3.68 -9.94 -0.71
N LEU A 213 4.79 -9.99 -1.42
CA LEU A 213 6.12 -9.68 -0.86
C LEU A 213 6.26 -8.20 -0.51
N ALA A 214 5.73 -7.28 -1.34
CA ALA A 214 5.71 -5.85 -1.03
C ALA A 214 4.90 -5.57 0.25
N GLY A 215 3.77 -6.23 0.42
CA GLY A 215 2.98 -6.15 1.66
C GLY A 215 3.78 -6.55 2.88
N LEU A 216 4.51 -7.66 2.84
CA LEU A 216 5.37 -8.10 3.95
C LEU A 216 6.47 -7.09 4.25
N VAL A 217 7.20 -6.63 3.23
CA VAL A 217 8.30 -5.66 3.39
C VAL A 217 7.78 -4.34 3.94
N CYS A 218 6.72 -3.79 3.34
CA CYS A 218 6.13 -2.55 3.82
C CYS A 218 5.51 -2.71 5.20
N GLY A 219 4.81 -3.82 5.47
CA GLY A 219 4.22 -4.09 6.78
C GLY A 219 5.25 -4.13 7.89
N PHE A 220 6.38 -4.80 7.66
CA PHE A 220 7.49 -4.80 8.62
C PHE A 220 8.06 -3.38 8.83
N ALA A 221 8.27 -2.62 7.75
CA ALA A 221 8.79 -1.26 7.83
C ALA A 221 7.80 -0.30 8.53
N TRP A 222 6.48 -0.45 8.31
CA TRP A 222 5.46 0.32 9.03
C TRP A 222 5.57 0.12 10.52
N GLU A 223 5.66 -1.12 10.98
CA GLU A 223 5.77 -1.42 12.40
C GLU A 223 7.09 -0.95 13.00
N LEU A 224 8.20 -1.12 12.27
CA LEU A 224 9.52 -0.64 12.69
C LEU A 224 9.53 0.88 12.93
N TRP A 225 8.99 1.66 11.99
CA TRP A 225 8.99 3.12 12.10
C TRP A 225 7.90 3.64 13.06
N ASN A 226 6.79 2.94 13.16
CA ASN A 226 5.76 3.26 14.15
C ASN A 226 6.27 3.11 15.59
N TYR A 227 7.06 2.07 15.86
CA TYR A 227 7.40 1.64 17.22
C TYR A 227 8.05 2.72 18.08
N ARG A 228 8.95 3.54 17.51
CA ARG A 228 9.67 4.60 18.21
C ARG A 228 9.16 6.00 17.93
N ALA A 229 8.20 6.17 17.03
CA ALA A 229 7.63 7.46 16.69
C ALA A 229 6.88 8.08 17.88
N GLY A 230 6.89 9.41 17.98
CA GLY A 230 6.11 10.14 18.97
C GLY A 230 4.63 10.11 18.65
N GLY A 231 4.25 10.50 17.43
CA GLY A 231 2.91 10.28 16.88
C GLY A 231 2.83 8.88 16.27
N LYS A 232 2.07 7.97 16.88
CA LYS A 232 2.00 6.58 16.47
C LYS A 232 0.63 5.95 16.67
N TRP A 233 0.42 4.79 16.04
CA TRP A 233 -0.74 3.95 16.31
C TRP A 233 -0.38 2.81 17.25
N ILE A 234 -1.37 2.40 18.03
CA ILE A 234 -1.32 1.25 18.95
C ILE A 234 -2.46 0.32 18.57
N TYR A 235 -2.18 -0.98 18.57
CA TYR A 235 -3.18 -2.00 18.24
C TYR A 235 -3.94 -2.50 19.48
N SER A 236 -5.24 -2.71 19.28
CA SER A 236 -6.17 -3.34 20.21
C SER A 236 -6.77 -4.65 19.64
N VAL A 237 -6.03 -5.33 18.78
CA VAL A 237 -6.46 -6.61 18.16
C VAL A 237 -6.61 -7.68 19.23
N PRO A 238 -7.77 -8.39 19.31
CA PRO A 238 -8.04 -9.35 20.39
C PRO A 238 -7.34 -10.71 20.20
N ILE A 239 -6.77 -10.99 19.04
CA ILE A 239 -6.16 -12.27 18.69
C ILE A 239 -4.69 -12.27 19.11
N LEU A 240 -4.32 -13.14 20.07
CA LEU A 240 -2.97 -13.26 20.63
C LEU A 240 -2.34 -11.89 21.01
N PRO A 241 -3.03 -11.06 21.81
CA PRO A 241 -2.66 -9.65 22.03
C PRO A 241 -1.31 -9.49 22.72
N ASN A 242 -0.82 -10.53 23.43
CA ASN A 242 0.45 -10.50 24.17
C ASN A 242 1.65 -10.99 23.34
N LEU A 243 1.42 -11.62 22.19
CA LEU A 243 2.48 -12.10 21.30
C LEU A 243 2.71 -11.07 20.20
N ARG A 244 3.58 -10.09 20.47
CA ARG A 244 3.80 -8.93 19.59
C ARG A 244 5.22 -8.87 19.05
N LEU A 245 5.33 -8.35 17.84
CA LEU A 245 6.57 -7.80 17.30
C LEU A 245 6.33 -6.31 17.04
N PHE A 246 7.10 -5.43 17.67
CA PHE A 246 6.79 -4.00 17.78
C PHE A 246 5.42 -3.76 18.46
N GLU A 247 4.53 -2.98 17.85
CA GLU A 247 3.18 -2.75 18.38
C GLU A 247 2.17 -3.81 17.88
N MET A 248 2.46 -4.49 16.77
CA MET A 248 1.55 -5.42 16.10
C MET A 248 1.57 -6.81 16.72
N PRO A 249 0.42 -7.40 17.11
CA PRO A 249 0.31 -8.82 17.37
C PRO A 249 0.74 -9.66 16.17
N LEU A 250 1.51 -10.75 16.38
CA LEU A 250 2.09 -11.55 15.29
C LEU A 250 1.08 -11.98 14.21
N PRO A 251 -0.16 -12.42 14.55
CA PRO A 251 -1.14 -12.76 13.52
C PRO A 251 -1.48 -11.59 12.59
N GLY A 252 -1.36 -10.34 13.04
CA GLY A 252 -1.61 -9.15 12.23
C GLY A 252 -0.69 -9.02 11.02
N TYR A 253 0.54 -9.53 11.11
CA TYR A 253 1.49 -9.53 9.98
C TYR A 253 0.98 -10.33 8.78
N LEU A 254 0.12 -11.33 9.00
CA LEU A 254 -0.53 -12.09 7.91
C LEU A 254 -1.52 -11.24 7.11
N GLY A 255 -1.95 -10.10 7.65
CA GLY A 255 -2.82 -9.14 6.96
C GLY A 255 -2.11 -8.27 5.92
N PHE A 256 -0.81 -8.00 6.08
CA PHE A 256 -0.09 -7.10 5.18
C PHE A 256 0.04 -7.61 3.73
N PRO A 257 0.33 -8.90 3.46
CA PRO A 257 0.37 -9.40 2.09
C PRO A 257 -0.95 -9.20 1.33
N PRO A 258 -2.11 -9.67 1.82
CA PRO A 258 -3.37 -9.45 1.12
C PRO A 258 -3.77 -7.97 1.05
N PHE A 259 -3.43 -7.16 2.05
CA PHE A 259 -3.67 -5.72 2.03
C PHE A 259 -2.99 -5.04 0.82
N ALA A 260 -1.76 -5.42 0.47
CA ALA A 260 -1.10 -4.87 -0.72
C ALA A 260 -1.85 -5.22 -2.02
N VAL A 261 -2.41 -6.43 -2.10
CA VAL A 261 -3.27 -6.85 -3.23
C VAL A 261 -4.54 -6.01 -3.25
N GLU A 262 -5.16 -5.80 -2.10
CA GLU A 262 -6.37 -5.00 -1.96
C GLU A 262 -6.15 -3.54 -2.37
N CYS A 263 -5.06 -2.92 -1.91
CA CYS A 263 -4.64 -1.59 -2.33
C CYS A 263 -4.48 -1.47 -3.84
N PHE A 264 -3.83 -2.46 -4.48
CA PHE A 264 -3.69 -2.50 -5.93
C PHE A 264 -5.05 -2.55 -6.62
N VAL A 265 -5.91 -3.47 -6.23
CA VAL A 265 -7.23 -3.67 -6.83
C VAL A 265 -8.11 -2.43 -6.69
N MET A 266 -8.12 -1.79 -5.51
CA MET A 266 -8.85 -0.54 -5.26
C MET A 266 -8.31 0.61 -6.13
N TYR A 267 -6.98 0.75 -6.23
CA TYR A 267 -6.35 1.75 -7.07
C TYR A 267 -6.72 1.57 -8.55
N ILE A 268 -6.62 0.34 -9.07
CA ILE A 268 -6.99 0.04 -10.46
C ILE A 268 -8.45 0.39 -10.73
N TRP A 269 -9.36 0.09 -9.79
CA TRP A 269 -10.77 0.46 -9.91
C TRP A 269 -10.95 1.97 -10.04
N VAL A 270 -10.39 2.76 -9.13
CA VAL A 270 -10.48 4.23 -9.17
C VAL A 270 -9.85 4.79 -10.44
N ARG A 271 -8.67 4.30 -10.82
CA ARG A 271 -7.95 4.70 -12.02
C ARG A 271 -8.76 4.47 -13.30
N ALA A 272 -9.45 3.34 -13.40
CA ALA A 272 -10.26 2.99 -14.57
C ALA A 272 -11.39 4.01 -14.84
N PHE A 273 -11.91 4.67 -13.81
CA PHE A 273 -12.96 5.69 -13.95
C PHE A 273 -12.40 7.10 -14.19
N ILE A 274 -11.30 7.46 -13.52
CA ILE A 274 -10.80 8.84 -13.50
C ILE A 274 -9.78 9.08 -14.61
N TRP A 275 -8.95 8.08 -14.95
CA TRP A 275 -7.80 8.24 -15.84
C TRP A 275 -7.85 7.33 -17.06
N ARG A 276 -8.96 7.42 -17.81
CA ARG A 276 -9.27 6.48 -18.91
C ARG A 276 -8.33 6.52 -20.12
N SER A 277 -7.62 7.63 -20.40
CA SER A 277 -7.01 7.85 -21.72
C SER A 277 -5.51 7.73 -21.80
N ALA A 278 -4.75 7.68 -20.72
CA ALA A 278 -3.30 7.76 -20.76
C ALA A 278 -2.58 6.82 -19.75
N ALA A 279 -3.32 6.02 -19.03
CA ALA A 279 -2.75 5.21 -17.98
C ALA A 279 -1.87 4.10 -18.55
N ARG A 280 -0.58 4.13 -18.22
CA ARG A 280 0.32 3.01 -18.43
C ARG A 280 -0.09 1.87 -17.50
N PRO A 281 0.05 0.58 -17.88
CA PRO A 281 -0.12 -0.52 -16.95
C PRO A 281 0.75 -0.32 -15.71
N VAL A 282 0.20 -0.61 -14.54
CA VAL A 282 0.97 -0.58 -13.29
C VAL A 282 1.96 -1.71 -13.31
N SER A 283 3.24 -1.39 -13.41
CA SER A 283 4.34 -2.34 -13.57
C SER A 283 4.80 -2.89 -12.22
N ILE A 284 3.99 -3.69 -11.58
CA ILE A 284 4.38 -4.32 -10.30
C ILE A 284 4.70 -5.79 -10.53
#